data_26bfd5aa9f2a57ec466bfad712881d12
#
_entry.id   26bfd5aa9f2a57ec466bfad712881d12
#
_cell.length_a   1.000
_cell.length_b   1.000
_cell.length_c   1.000
_cell.angle_alpha   90.00
_cell.angle_beta   90.00
_cell.angle_gamma   90.00
#
_symmetry.space_group_name_H-M   'P 1'
#
loop_
_entity.id
_entity.type
_entity.pdbx_description
1 polymer ?
#
loop_
_entity_poly.entity_id
_entity_poly.type
_entity_poly.pdbx_seq_one_letter_code
_entity_poly.pdbx_strand_id
1 'polypeptide(L)'
;MIEKVTDITIEETRAQIACMLNELWHSRLPQIHWSNVVRPGRYACYVFKYRQAVIGTGIWSRAVAGNRFKNEEEILELRRLALSDVCPKNTATFVLSKMAKLIKQKFPQVKRLISYQDTAVHLGTIYKAANWTATTDVPLLDWTNAKRKRNDLQSQSPKVRWEYQL
;
A
#
# COMPACT_ATOMS: atom_id res chain seq x y z
N MET A 1 11.59 19.32 -13.52
CA MET A 1 10.87 18.11 -13.99
C MET A 1 11.69 16.89 -13.58
N ILE A 2 11.04 15.80 -13.16
CA ILE A 2 11.73 14.53 -12.86
C ILE A 2 11.97 13.84 -14.19
N GLU A 3 13.24 13.62 -14.55
CA GLU A 3 13.59 13.07 -15.86
C GLU A 3 13.52 11.55 -15.88
N LYS A 4 13.99 10.90 -14.80
CA LYS A 4 14.04 9.42 -14.71
C LYS A 4 13.51 8.95 -13.37
N VAL A 5 12.73 7.89 -13.37
CA VAL A 5 12.24 7.24 -12.13
C VAL A 5 13.39 6.70 -11.28
N THR A 6 14.53 6.39 -11.89
CA THR A 6 15.73 5.90 -11.20
C THR A 6 16.38 6.94 -10.29
N ASP A 7 16.07 8.22 -10.49
CA ASP A 7 16.58 9.33 -9.67
C ASP A 7 15.76 9.51 -8.38
N ILE A 8 14.68 8.75 -8.23
CA ILE A 8 13.85 8.75 -7.04
C ILE A 8 14.53 7.90 -5.97
N THR A 9 14.76 8.48 -4.80
CA THR A 9 15.22 7.77 -3.61
C THR A 9 14.04 7.39 -2.73
N ILE A 10 14.19 6.30 -1.97
CA ILE A 10 13.17 5.80 -1.05
C ILE A 10 13.81 5.70 0.33
N GLU A 11 13.23 6.40 1.27
CA GLU A 11 13.70 6.45 2.65
C GLU A 11 12.59 6.01 3.61
N GLU A 12 12.99 5.33 4.67
CA GLU A 12 12.05 4.99 5.74
C GLU A 12 11.65 6.26 6.51
N THR A 13 10.38 6.32 6.92
CA THR A 13 9.83 7.45 7.66
C THR A 13 8.91 7.02 8.80
N ARG A 14 8.54 7.95 9.65
CA ARG A 14 7.57 7.71 10.72
C ARG A 14 6.16 7.56 10.16
N ALA A 15 5.33 6.72 10.79
CA ALA A 15 3.95 6.49 10.36
C ALA A 15 3.11 7.77 10.34
N GLN A 16 3.35 8.71 11.27
CA GLN A 16 2.66 10.00 11.32
C GLN A 16 2.91 10.83 10.06
N ILE A 17 4.18 10.89 9.61
CA ILE A 17 4.57 11.61 8.39
C ILE A 17 3.95 10.95 7.16
N ALA A 18 4.05 9.64 7.05
CA ALA A 18 3.48 8.91 5.92
C ALA A 18 1.95 9.07 5.83
N CYS A 19 1.25 9.03 6.96
CA CYS A 19 -0.22 9.23 6.99
C CYS A 19 -0.59 10.67 6.58
N MET A 20 0.14 11.69 7.03
CA MET A 20 -0.06 13.07 6.63
C MET A 20 0.15 13.26 5.11
N LEU A 21 1.21 12.70 4.56
CA LEU A 21 1.49 12.77 3.11
C LEU A 21 0.46 11.99 2.29
N ASN A 22 -0.03 10.87 2.81
CA ASN A 22 -1.11 10.12 2.18
C ASN A 22 -2.40 10.95 2.11
N GLU A 23 -2.73 11.68 3.16
CA GLU A 23 -3.88 12.58 3.17
C GLU A 23 -3.76 13.67 2.09
N LEU A 24 -2.57 14.22 1.92
CA LEU A 24 -2.30 15.25 0.92
C LEU A 24 -2.50 14.77 -0.53
N TRP A 25 -2.15 13.52 -0.84
CA TRP A 25 -2.12 13.03 -2.22
C TRP A 25 -3.11 11.91 -2.54
N HIS A 26 -3.78 11.34 -1.54
CA HIS A 26 -4.72 10.24 -1.75
C HIS A 26 -6.14 10.66 -1.41
N SER A 27 -6.89 11.08 -2.42
CA SER A 27 -8.23 11.65 -2.25
C SER A 27 -9.39 10.64 -2.13
N ARG A 28 -9.16 9.35 -2.40
CA ARG A 28 -10.25 8.38 -2.63
C ARG A 28 -10.57 7.44 -1.48
N LEU A 29 -9.65 7.24 -0.55
CA LEU A 29 -9.87 6.39 0.62
C LEU A 29 -9.89 7.24 1.88
N PRO A 30 -10.65 6.82 2.91
CA PRO A 30 -10.62 7.49 4.20
C PRO A 30 -9.19 7.61 4.72
N GLN A 31 -8.93 8.67 5.46
CA GLN A 31 -7.68 8.83 6.18
C GLN A 31 -7.36 7.59 6.99
N ILE A 32 -6.09 7.20 6.95
CA ILE A 32 -5.58 6.17 7.85
C ILE A 32 -4.89 6.86 9.03
N HIS A 33 -5.41 6.66 10.24
CA HIS A 33 -4.75 7.16 11.42
C HIS A 33 -3.46 6.35 11.68
N TRP A 34 -2.38 7.01 11.99
CA TRP A 34 -1.07 6.38 12.17
C TRP A 34 -1.07 5.26 13.23
N SER A 35 -1.89 5.36 14.30
CA SER A 35 -1.99 4.32 15.31
C SER A 35 -2.51 2.99 14.74
N ASN A 36 -3.35 3.03 13.69
CA ASN A 36 -3.83 1.82 13.01
C ASN A 36 -2.76 1.17 12.13
N VAL A 37 -1.70 1.91 11.81
CA VAL A 37 -0.53 1.39 11.11
C VAL A 37 0.42 0.70 12.08
N VAL A 38 0.71 1.35 13.21
CA VAL A 38 1.74 0.88 14.17
C VAL A 38 1.22 -0.17 15.15
N ARG A 39 -0.07 -0.10 15.54
CA ARG A 39 -0.66 -1.00 16.55
C ARG A 39 -0.45 -2.48 16.26
N PRO A 40 -0.53 -2.97 15.02
CA PRO A 40 -0.26 -4.37 14.74
C PRO A 40 1.20 -4.83 14.99
N GLY A 41 2.11 -3.92 15.31
CA GLY A 41 3.49 -4.20 15.69
C GLY A 41 4.47 -4.38 14.55
N ARG A 42 4.03 -4.77 13.34
CA ARG A 42 4.90 -4.88 12.16
C ARG A 42 4.39 -3.94 11.07
N TYR A 43 5.19 -2.93 10.76
CA TYR A 43 4.89 -1.93 9.75
C TYR A 43 6.16 -1.36 9.14
N ALA A 44 6.03 -0.78 7.95
CA ALA A 44 7.05 0.02 7.30
C ALA A 44 6.40 1.18 6.56
N CYS A 45 6.94 2.36 6.72
CA CYS A 45 6.49 3.56 6.02
C CYS A 45 7.67 4.18 5.29
N TYR A 46 7.43 4.58 4.05
CA TYR A 46 8.45 5.13 3.17
C TYR A 46 8.01 6.46 2.60
N VAL A 47 8.96 7.37 2.41
CA VAL A 47 8.81 8.56 1.58
C VAL A 47 9.62 8.39 0.31
N PHE A 48 9.11 8.92 -0.78
CA PHE A 48 9.79 8.96 -2.06
C PHE A 48 10.27 10.38 -2.30
N LYS A 49 11.53 10.52 -2.62
CA LYS A 49 12.15 11.83 -2.82
C LYS A 49 12.79 11.91 -4.20
N TYR A 50 12.67 13.07 -4.79
CA TYR A 50 13.47 13.48 -5.92
C TYR A 50 14.27 14.72 -5.53
N ARG A 51 15.60 14.57 -5.50
CA ARG A 51 16.48 15.56 -4.87
C ARG A 51 16.05 15.74 -3.41
N GLN A 52 15.67 16.96 -2.98
CA GLN A 52 15.22 17.26 -1.62
C GLN A 52 13.68 17.28 -1.47
N ALA A 53 12.94 17.19 -2.57
CA ALA A 53 11.47 17.25 -2.55
C ALA A 53 10.86 15.87 -2.28
N VAL A 54 9.94 15.79 -1.34
CA VAL A 54 9.10 14.61 -1.14
C VAL A 54 8.00 14.60 -2.18
N ILE A 55 7.84 13.49 -2.90
CA ILE A 55 6.93 13.34 -4.02
C ILE A 55 5.95 12.17 -3.89
N GLY A 56 6.02 11.43 -2.79
CA GLY A 56 5.11 10.34 -2.54
C GLY A 56 5.39 9.59 -1.24
N THR A 57 4.50 8.66 -0.91
CA THR A 57 4.62 7.82 0.28
C THR A 57 4.03 6.43 0.06
N GLY A 58 4.55 5.45 0.77
CA GLY A 58 4.03 4.09 0.83
C GLY A 58 3.88 3.63 2.28
N ILE A 59 2.72 3.05 2.62
CA ILE A 59 2.38 2.60 3.97
C ILE A 59 2.09 1.11 3.95
N TRP A 60 2.86 0.37 4.73
CA TRP A 60 2.77 -1.07 4.90
C TRP A 60 2.49 -1.42 6.35
N SER A 61 1.63 -2.39 6.59
CA SER A 61 1.41 -2.98 7.92
C SER A 61 1.03 -4.45 7.83
N ARG A 62 0.83 -5.10 8.98
CA ARG A 62 0.19 -6.41 9.00
C ARG A 62 -1.14 -6.35 8.25
N ALA A 63 -1.51 -7.47 7.65
CA ALA A 63 -2.77 -7.59 6.91
C ALA A 63 -3.98 -7.24 7.78
N VAL A 64 -4.88 -6.40 7.27
CA VAL A 64 -6.12 -6.01 8.00
C VAL A 64 -7.00 -7.21 8.27
N ALA A 65 -7.06 -8.13 7.31
CA ALA A 65 -7.82 -9.37 7.41
C ALA A 65 -6.92 -10.57 7.74
N GLY A 66 -6.01 -10.38 8.71
CA GLY A 66 -4.98 -11.37 9.08
C GLY A 66 -5.54 -12.76 9.35
N ASN A 67 -6.68 -12.86 10.03
CA ASN A 67 -7.35 -14.12 10.34
C ASN A 67 -7.73 -14.97 9.11
N ARG A 68 -7.62 -14.43 7.90
CA ARG A 68 -7.84 -15.17 6.64
C ARG A 68 -6.59 -15.90 6.14
N PHE A 69 -5.44 -15.66 6.76
CA PHE A 69 -4.17 -16.25 6.36
C PHE A 69 -3.63 -17.16 7.46
N LYS A 70 -3.21 -18.37 7.09
CA LYS A 70 -2.62 -19.33 8.03
C LYS A 70 -1.31 -18.81 8.64
N ASN A 71 -0.50 -18.10 7.85
CA ASN A 71 0.82 -17.59 8.23
C ASN A 71 0.82 -16.06 8.12
N GLU A 72 -0.02 -15.42 8.91
CA GLU A 72 -0.18 -13.96 8.89
C GLU A 72 1.13 -13.22 9.17
N GLU A 73 2.01 -13.81 10.01
CA GLU A 73 3.31 -13.26 10.36
C GLU A 73 4.27 -13.18 9.16
N GLU A 74 4.05 -13.98 8.12
CA GLU A 74 4.83 -13.98 6.89
C GLU A 74 4.30 -12.99 5.83
N ILE A 75 3.25 -12.22 6.16
CA ILE A 75 2.56 -11.35 5.22
C ILE A 75 2.65 -9.89 5.65
N LEU A 76 2.88 -9.01 4.68
CA LEU A 76 2.76 -7.56 4.86
C LEU A 76 1.84 -6.99 3.77
N GLU A 77 0.92 -6.11 4.19
CA GLU A 77 -0.07 -5.48 3.30
C GLU A 77 0.32 -4.05 2.96
N LEU A 78 0.30 -3.72 1.66
CA LEU A 78 0.33 -2.33 1.21
C LEU A 78 -1.01 -1.68 1.50
N ARG A 79 -1.01 -0.83 2.52
CA ARG A 79 -2.21 -0.12 2.97
C ARG A 79 -2.53 1.11 2.13
N ARG A 80 -1.50 1.81 1.71
CA ARG A 80 -1.58 3.04 0.92
C ARG A 80 -0.35 3.22 0.07
N LEU A 81 -0.56 3.71 -1.14
CA LEU A 81 0.45 4.23 -2.04
C LEU A 81 -0.07 5.57 -2.58
N ALA A 82 0.57 6.65 -2.24
CA ALA A 82 0.19 7.98 -2.67
C ALA A 82 1.36 8.67 -3.37
N LEU A 83 1.09 9.24 -4.53
CA LEU A 83 2.06 9.93 -5.36
C LEU A 83 1.52 11.32 -5.70
N SER A 84 2.39 12.30 -5.69
CA SER A 84 2.07 13.64 -6.17
C SER A 84 1.97 13.68 -7.69
N ASP A 85 1.29 14.69 -8.22
CA ASP A 85 1.06 14.86 -9.67
C ASP A 85 2.35 15.14 -10.47
N VAL A 86 3.44 15.50 -9.79
CA VAL A 86 4.74 15.73 -10.44
C VAL A 86 5.50 14.43 -10.77
N CYS A 87 5.00 13.28 -10.29
CA CYS A 87 5.65 11.99 -10.52
C CYS A 87 5.60 11.58 -11.98
N PRO A 88 6.73 11.17 -12.58
CA PRO A 88 6.72 10.69 -13.96
C PRO A 88 5.99 9.35 -14.08
N LYS A 89 5.64 9.00 -15.32
CA LYS A 89 5.09 7.67 -15.63
C LYS A 89 5.98 6.56 -15.06
N ASN A 90 5.37 5.46 -14.62
CA ASN A 90 6.02 4.29 -14.03
C ASN A 90 6.59 4.48 -12.61
N THR A 91 6.43 5.63 -11.96
CA THR A 91 6.88 5.84 -10.58
C THR A 91 6.27 4.80 -9.64
N ALA A 92 4.96 4.53 -9.72
CA ALA A 92 4.30 3.55 -8.85
C ALA A 92 4.94 2.16 -8.95
N THR A 93 5.17 1.67 -10.16
CA THR A 93 5.82 0.37 -10.41
C THR A 93 7.24 0.34 -9.86
N PHE A 94 8.00 1.40 -10.07
CA PHE A 94 9.37 1.53 -9.59
C PHE A 94 9.44 1.48 -8.05
N VAL A 95 8.63 2.30 -7.37
CA VAL A 95 8.64 2.36 -5.90
C VAL A 95 8.10 1.07 -5.27
N LEU A 96 7.11 0.39 -5.88
CA LEU A 96 6.66 -0.94 -5.44
C LEU A 96 7.80 -1.94 -5.44
N SER A 97 8.56 -2.02 -6.52
CA SER A 97 9.70 -2.94 -6.65
C SER A 97 10.83 -2.62 -5.68
N LYS A 98 11.09 -1.34 -5.42
CA LYS A 98 12.11 -0.91 -4.45
C LYS A 98 11.68 -1.17 -3.01
N MET A 99 10.43 -0.86 -2.65
CA MET A 99 9.90 -1.15 -1.31
C MET A 99 9.91 -2.64 -1.00
N ALA A 100 9.59 -3.50 -1.96
CA ALA A 100 9.66 -4.96 -1.78
C ALA A 100 11.06 -5.41 -1.34
N LYS A 101 12.12 -4.87 -1.96
CA LYS A 101 13.51 -5.15 -1.57
C LYS A 101 13.84 -4.67 -0.17
N LEU A 102 13.41 -3.45 0.18
CA LEU A 102 13.63 -2.88 1.52
C LEU A 102 12.88 -3.67 2.61
N ILE A 103 11.65 -4.09 2.32
CA ILE A 103 10.85 -4.91 3.23
C ILE A 103 11.50 -6.27 3.45
N LYS A 104 12.01 -6.92 2.40
CA LYS A 104 12.74 -8.20 2.52
C LYS A 104 13.94 -8.09 3.44
N GLN A 105 14.68 -6.98 3.36
CA GLN A 105 15.83 -6.72 4.23
C GLN A 105 15.42 -6.44 5.67
N LYS A 106 14.37 -5.64 5.87
CA LYS A 106 13.88 -5.23 7.19
C LYS A 106 13.17 -6.35 7.94
N PHE A 107 12.42 -7.18 7.24
CA PHE A 107 11.60 -8.26 7.78
C PHE A 107 11.89 -9.59 7.09
N PRO A 108 13.00 -10.28 7.42
CA PRO A 108 13.38 -11.54 6.77
C PRO A 108 12.32 -12.64 6.88
N GLN A 109 11.46 -12.58 7.90
CA GLN A 109 10.35 -13.52 8.10
C GLN A 109 9.17 -13.28 7.14
N VAL A 110 9.05 -12.08 6.56
CA VAL A 110 7.99 -11.78 5.58
C VAL A 110 8.37 -12.42 4.25
N LYS A 111 7.50 -13.28 3.75
CA LYS A 111 7.69 -14.01 2.49
C LYS A 111 6.77 -13.51 1.38
N ARG A 112 5.67 -12.84 1.75
CA ARG A 112 4.65 -12.42 0.82
C ARG A 112 4.16 -11.02 1.10
N LEU A 113 4.05 -10.22 0.04
CA LEU A 113 3.40 -8.92 0.06
C LEU A 113 2.02 -9.04 -0.57
N ILE A 114 1.04 -8.34 -0.01
CA ILE A 114 -0.31 -8.27 -0.57
C ILE A 114 -0.76 -6.84 -0.73
N SER A 115 -1.67 -6.62 -1.67
CA SER A 115 -2.36 -5.35 -1.86
C SER A 115 -3.75 -5.57 -2.43
N TYR A 116 -4.66 -4.66 -2.19
CA TYR A 116 -6.03 -4.71 -2.70
C TYR A 116 -6.27 -3.58 -3.69
N GLN A 117 -6.68 -3.93 -4.88
CA GLN A 117 -7.07 -3.01 -5.93
C GLN A 117 -8.59 -2.87 -5.95
N ASP A 118 -9.05 -1.62 -6.02
CA ASP A 118 -10.43 -1.30 -6.36
C ASP A 118 -10.57 -1.32 -7.90
N THR A 119 -11.32 -2.29 -8.43
CA THR A 119 -11.45 -2.49 -9.89
C THR A 119 -12.30 -1.43 -10.56
N ALA A 120 -13.14 -0.72 -9.83
CA ALA A 120 -13.91 0.40 -10.36
C ALA A 120 -13.03 1.63 -10.68
N VAL A 121 -11.83 1.69 -10.11
CA VAL A 121 -10.95 2.86 -10.16
C VAL A 121 -9.66 2.59 -10.90
N HIS A 122 -9.11 1.38 -10.77
CA HIS A 122 -7.78 1.03 -11.24
C HIS A 122 -7.78 -0.22 -12.11
N LEU A 123 -6.93 -0.27 -13.12
CA LEU A 123 -6.76 -1.43 -14.00
C LEU A 123 -5.71 -2.44 -13.50
N GLY A 124 -5.08 -2.19 -12.34
CA GLY A 124 -4.03 -3.05 -11.80
C GLY A 124 -2.71 -3.01 -12.55
N THR A 125 -2.53 -2.08 -13.46
CA THR A 125 -1.34 -1.97 -14.34
C THR A 125 -0.05 -1.87 -13.55
N ILE A 126 -0.05 -1.13 -12.45
CA ILE A 126 1.14 -0.95 -11.59
C ILE A 126 1.60 -2.26 -10.97
N TYR A 127 0.67 -3.13 -10.58
CA TYR A 127 0.97 -4.44 -10.00
C TYR A 127 1.50 -5.40 -11.06
N LYS A 128 0.83 -5.48 -12.22
CA LYS A 128 1.28 -6.29 -13.36
C LYS A 128 2.70 -5.92 -13.78
N ALA A 129 2.96 -4.62 -13.94
CA ALA A 129 4.28 -4.11 -14.33
C ALA A 129 5.36 -4.32 -13.25
N ALA A 130 4.98 -4.49 -11.99
CA ALA A 130 5.87 -4.83 -10.88
C ALA A 130 5.96 -6.35 -10.62
N ASN A 131 5.48 -7.19 -11.53
CA ASN A 131 5.47 -8.66 -11.45
C ASN A 131 4.67 -9.22 -10.26
N TRP A 132 3.60 -8.55 -9.87
CA TRP A 132 2.63 -9.07 -8.91
C TRP A 132 1.60 -9.94 -9.63
N THR A 133 1.06 -10.92 -8.91
CA THR A 133 0.04 -11.84 -9.42
C THR A 133 -1.31 -11.55 -8.78
N ALA A 134 -2.36 -11.46 -9.58
CA ALA A 134 -3.72 -11.40 -9.10
C ALA A 134 -4.15 -12.80 -8.65
N THR A 135 -4.59 -12.95 -7.40
CA THR A 135 -4.85 -14.26 -6.81
C THR A 135 -6.31 -14.54 -6.50
N THR A 136 -7.10 -13.52 -6.20
CA THR A 136 -8.50 -13.69 -5.82
C THR A 136 -9.26 -12.41 -6.06
N ASP A 137 -10.44 -12.54 -6.65
CA ASP A 137 -11.47 -11.53 -6.54
C ASP A 137 -12.01 -11.55 -5.12
N VAL A 138 -11.90 -10.44 -4.42
CA VAL A 138 -12.43 -10.32 -3.07
C VAL A 138 -13.92 -10.01 -3.20
N PRO A 139 -14.81 -10.94 -2.79
CA PRO A 139 -16.24 -10.70 -2.89
C PRO A 139 -16.63 -9.47 -2.08
N LEU A 140 -17.64 -8.76 -2.58
CA LEU A 140 -18.34 -7.73 -1.83
C LEU A 140 -18.96 -8.40 -0.60
N LEU A 141 -18.29 -8.27 0.52
CA LEU A 141 -18.86 -8.64 1.80
C LEU A 141 -19.45 -7.38 2.42
N ASP A 142 -20.72 -7.40 2.69
CA ASP A 142 -21.33 -6.45 3.58
C ASP A 142 -20.72 -6.65 4.98
N TRP A 143 -19.85 -5.72 5.34
CA TRP A 143 -19.16 -5.73 6.64
C TRP A 143 -20.02 -5.14 7.76
N THR A 144 -21.28 -4.83 7.45
CA THR A 144 -22.23 -4.42 8.46
C THR A 144 -22.71 -5.64 9.24
N ASN A 145 -22.56 -5.60 10.54
CA ASN A 145 -23.26 -6.52 11.43
C ASN A 145 -24.18 -5.71 12.36
N ALA A 146 -25.11 -6.37 13.04
CA ALA A 146 -26.10 -5.75 13.91
C ALA A 146 -25.51 -4.80 14.99
N LYS A 147 -24.21 -4.94 15.29
CA LYS A 147 -23.50 -4.16 16.32
C LYS A 147 -22.63 -3.03 15.76
N ARG A 148 -22.37 -3.00 14.44
CA ARG A 148 -21.45 -2.04 13.83
C ARG A 148 -21.91 -1.61 12.46
N LYS A 149 -22.53 -0.43 12.40
CA LYS A 149 -22.75 0.27 11.13
C LYS A 149 -21.41 0.84 10.64
N ARG A 150 -21.04 0.55 9.42
CA ARG A 150 -19.87 1.14 8.78
C ARG A 150 -20.29 2.48 8.14
N ASN A 151 -19.44 3.49 8.27
CA ASN A 151 -19.60 4.70 7.46
C ASN A 151 -19.36 4.34 5.99
N ASP A 152 -20.25 4.76 5.09
CA ASP A 152 -20.25 4.49 3.64
C ASP A 152 -19.08 5.14 2.87
N LEU A 153 -17.96 5.43 3.54
CA LEU A 153 -16.81 6.12 2.99
C LEU A 153 -15.89 5.22 2.13
N GLN A 154 -16.11 3.90 2.14
CA GLN A 154 -15.34 3.00 1.27
C GLN A 154 -16.22 2.51 0.13
N SER A 155 -15.65 2.58 -1.09
CA SER A 155 -16.26 1.96 -2.26
C SER A 155 -16.59 0.48 -1.97
N GLN A 156 -17.82 0.09 -2.25
CA GLN A 156 -18.29 -1.29 -2.20
C GLN A 156 -17.99 -2.06 -3.50
N SER A 157 -17.15 -1.51 -4.37
CA SER A 157 -16.77 -2.16 -5.62
C SER A 157 -15.98 -3.45 -5.39
N PRO A 158 -16.03 -4.39 -6.35
CA PRO A 158 -15.21 -5.59 -6.33
C PRO A 158 -13.73 -5.25 -6.21
N LYS A 159 -13.00 -6.04 -5.44
CA LYS A 159 -11.56 -5.85 -5.22
C LYS A 159 -10.78 -7.08 -5.65
N VAL A 160 -9.68 -6.85 -6.33
CA VAL A 160 -8.70 -7.89 -6.65
C VAL A 160 -7.57 -7.82 -5.64
N ARG A 161 -7.19 -8.97 -5.09
CA ARG A 161 -5.99 -9.10 -4.27
C ARG A 161 -4.80 -9.41 -5.17
N TRP A 162 -3.77 -8.62 -5.02
CA TRP A 162 -2.47 -8.80 -5.66
C TRP A 162 -1.47 -9.35 -4.66
N GLU A 163 -0.63 -10.26 -5.10
CA GLU A 163 0.42 -10.89 -4.27
C GLU A 163 1.77 -10.83 -4.97
N TYR A 164 2.82 -10.65 -4.17
CA TYR A 164 4.20 -10.69 -4.60
C TYR A 164 5.01 -11.57 -3.62
N GLN A 165 5.74 -12.55 -4.14
CA GLN A 165 6.64 -13.39 -3.35
C GLN A 165 8.00 -12.70 -3.22
N LEU A 166 8.52 -12.59 -1.97
CA LEU A 166 9.79 -11.94 -1.64
C LEU A 166 10.99 -12.86 -1.80
#